data_dc17916f79376244a4aabc94592f4181
#
_entry.id   dc17916f79376244a4aabc94592f4181
#
_cell.length_a   1.000
_cell.length_b   1.000
_cell.length_c   1.000
_cell.angle_alpha   90.00
_cell.angle_beta   90.00
_cell.angle_gamma   90.00
#
_symmetry.space_group_name_H-M   'P 1'
#
loop_
_entity.id
_entity.type
_entity.pdbx_description
1 polymer ?
#
loop_
_entity_poly.entity_id
_entity_poly.type
_entity_poly.pdbx_seq_one_letter_code
_entity_poly.pdbx_strand_id
1 'polypeptide(L)'
;KVPKGCGTWAAGWMLGKNMNWPFCGEIDVFETTKQPEKTKIPMSVHTGKFNGMPTSKGNKYGNAIVPTATTAFHTYTVIRNEKTLDFYVDGKYIWTYDPSMYTTQGDGTDDYMIWPFNQDMYLILNCAIGGTLGGDVAPTYWTKIATSGNIETYQDKMYVDYVRYYK
;
A
#
# COMPACT_ATOMS: atom_id res chain seq x y z
N LYS A 1 -3.90 -10.09 7.89
CA LYS A 1 -4.04 -11.14 6.88
C LYS A 1 -4.84 -10.59 5.70
N VAL A 2 -4.29 -10.67 4.49
CA VAL A 2 -4.91 -10.10 3.28
C VAL A 2 -5.87 -11.09 2.60
N PRO A 3 -6.84 -10.61 1.81
CA PRO A 3 -7.75 -11.47 1.06
C PRO A 3 -7.01 -12.19 -0.07
N LYS A 4 -7.56 -13.33 -0.52
CA LYS A 4 -7.00 -14.14 -1.61
C LYS A 4 -7.79 -14.01 -2.92
N GLY A 5 -9.04 -13.55 -2.87
CA GLY A 5 -9.95 -13.50 -4.02
C GLY A 5 -9.36 -12.76 -5.21
N CYS A 6 -9.56 -13.32 -6.41
CA CYS A 6 -9.12 -12.68 -7.66
C CYS A 6 -9.79 -11.31 -7.81
N GLY A 7 -9.02 -10.30 -8.11
CA GLY A 7 -9.50 -8.92 -8.22
C GLY A 7 -9.56 -8.15 -6.90
N THR A 8 -9.22 -8.75 -5.73
CA THR A 8 -9.14 -7.98 -4.48
C THR A 8 -7.90 -7.08 -4.46
N TRP A 9 -8.10 -5.86 -3.95
CA TRP A 9 -7.06 -4.86 -3.75
C TRP A 9 -7.20 -4.31 -2.32
N ALA A 10 -6.59 -5.02 -1.39
CA ALA A 10 -6.56 -4.63 0.01
C ALA A 10 -5.32 -3.78 0.29
N ALA A 11 -5.47 -2.75 1.12
CA ALA A 11 -4.39 -1.85 1.49
C ALA A 11 -4.53 -1.36 2.94
N GLY A 12 -3.37 -1.08 3.53
CA GLY A 12 -3.21 -0.25 4.71
C GLY A 12 -2.26 0.88 4.35
N TRP A 13 -2.74 2.11 4.33
CA TRP A 13 -2.05 3.26 3.79
C TRP A 13 -2.38 4.55 4.52
N MET A 14 -1.65 5.61 4.27
CA MET A 14 -1.78 6.88 4.97
C MET A 14 -1.75 8.04 3.99
N LEU A 15 -2.54 9.07 4.27
CA LEU A 15 -2.51 10.37 3.57
C LEU A 15 -2.24 11.50 4.55
N GLY A 16 -1.52 12.51 4.09
CA GLY A 16 -1.35 13.77 4.81
C GLY A 16 -2.61 14.64 4.77
N LYS A 17 -2.81 15.46 5.81
CA LYS A 17 -4.00 16.31 5.96
C LYS A 17 -3.96 17.61 5.16
N ASN A 18 -2.78 18.15 4.89
CA ASN A 18 -2.60 19.57 4.52
C ASN A 18 -2.47 19.65 3.04
N MET A 19 -2.81 19.35 2.15
CA MET A 19 -2.74 19.54 0.69
C MET A 19 -3.52 18.47 -0.06
N ASN A 20 -3.75 18.76 -1.32
CA ASN A 20 -4.34 17.78 -2.22
C ASN A 20 -3.29 16.75 -2.65
N TRP A 21 -3.74 15.53 -2.92
CA TRP A 21 -2.90 14.51 -3.52
C TRP A 21 -2.36 14.95 -4.91
N PRO A 22 -1.09 14.68 -5.25
CA PRO A 22 -0.11 13.90 -4.50
C PRO A 22 0.77 14.72 -3.53
N PHE A 23 0.53 16.01 -3.38
CA PHE A 23 1.36 16.93 -2.58
C PHE A 23 1.21 16.70 -1.07
N CYS A 24 0.08 16.14 -0.63
CA CYS A 24 -0.11 15.74 0.77
C CYS A 24 0.80 14.58 1.18
N GLY A 25 1.37 13.85 0.24
CA GLY A 25 2.10 12.63 0.50
C GLY A 25 1.19 11.44 0.81
N GLU A 26 1.62 10.27 0.37
CA GLU A 26 0.98 8.99 0.61
C GLU A 26 2.02 7.95 1.00
N ILE A 27 1.70 7.14 2.00
CA ILE A 27 2.55 6.03 2.47
C ILE A 27 1.70 4.77 2.43
N ASP A 28 2.01 3.85 1.52
CA ASP A 28 1.35 2.56 1.45
C ASP A 28 2.15 1.56 2.26
N VAL A 29 1.68 1.30 3.49
CA VAL A 29 2.34 0.38 4.41
C VAL A 29 2.29 -1.05 3.87
N PHE A 30 1.20 -1.40 3.20
CA PHE A 30 1.06 -2.60 2.37
C PHE A 30 -0.07 -2.43 1.36
N GLU A 31 0.09 -3.04 0.20
CA GLU A 31 -0.96 -3.20 -0.79
C GLU A 31 -0.98 -4.62 -1.33
N THR A 32 -2.14 -5.08 -1.80
CA THR A 32 -2.24 -6.29 -2.61
C THR A 32 -2.50 -5.91 -4.07
N THR A 33 -2.02 -6.72 -4.98
CA THR A 33 -2.20 -6.48 -6.41
C THR A 33 -2.88 -7.68 -7.07
N LYS A 34 -3.10 -7.61 -8.38
CA LYS A 34 -3.75 -8.62 -9.22
C LYS A 34 -3.04 -9.99 -9.25
N GLN A 35 -1.95 -10.18 -8.53
CA GLN A 35 -1.28 -11.47 -8.45
C GLN A 35 -2.21 -12.53 -7.84
N PRO A 36 -2.36 -13.70 -8.46
CA PRO A 36 -3.28 -14.73 -7.99
C PRO A 36 -3.01 -15.18 -6.56
N GLU A 37 -1.75 -15.24 -6.16
CA GLU A 37 -1.35 -15.78 -4.85
C GLU A 37 -1.16 -14.71 -3.78
N LYS A 38 -1.19 -13.41 -4.16
CA LYS A 38 -0.99 -12.28 -3.23
C LYS A 38 0.28 -12.40 -2.36
N THR A 39 1.30 -13.09 -2.85
CA THR A 39 2.54 -13.31 -2.08
C THR A 39 3.52 -12.15 -2.16
N LYS A 40 3.44 -11.32 -3.20
CA LYS A 40 4.24 -10.11 -3.34
C LYS A 40 3.43 -8.91 -2.87
N ILE A 41 3.88 -8.28 -1.82
CA ILE A 41 3.24 -7.15 -1.16
C ILE A 41 4.04 -5.87 -1.46
N PRO A 42 3.57 -5.00 -2.35
CA PRO A 42 4.14 -3.68 -2.53
C PRO A 42 4.00 -2.83 -1.27
N MET A 43 5.02 -2.03 -1.00
CA MET A 43 5.06 -0.99 0.00
C MET A 43 5.57 0.25 -0.72
N SER A 44 4.82 1.33 -0.78
CA SER A 44 5.14 2.44 -1.66
C SER A 44 4.99 3.81 -1.03
N VAL A 45 5.54 4.80 -1.71
CA VAL A 45 5.50 6.21 -1.33
C VAL A 45 5.12 7.04 -2.55
N HIS A 46 4.14 7.93 -2.38
CA HIS A 46 3.80 8.93 -3.37
C HIS A 46 4.00 10.34 -2.81
N THR A 47 4.62 11.19 -3.60
CA THR A 47 4.91 12.59 -3.27
C THR A 47 4.61 13.48 -4.48
N GLY A 48 4.69 14.78 -4.32
CA GLY A 48 4.52 15.71 -5.44
C GLY A 48 5.42 15.40 -6.63
N LYS A 49 6.67 14.99 -6.38
CA LYS A 49 7.65 14.64 -7.42
C LYS A 49 7.57 13.17 -7.86
N PHE A 50 7.31 12.26 -6.92
CA PHE A 50 7.32 10.81 -7.14
C PHE A 50 5.92 10.25 -6.87
N ASN A 51 5.16 9.96 -7.91
CA ASN A 51 3.81 9.41 -7.82
C ASN A 51 3.46 8.61 -9.08
N GLY A 52 2.25 8.13 -9.20
CA GLY A 52 1.80 7.34 -10.34
C GLY A 52 1.26 8.15 -11.53
N MET A 53 1.30 9.49 -11.48
CA MET A 53 0.81 10.32 -12.58
C MET A 53 1.76 10.29 -13.79
N PRO A 54 1.26 10.42 -15.02
CA PRO A 54 2.09 10.36 -16.23
C PRO A 54 3.23 11.39 -16.27
N THR A 55 3.06 12.54 -15.61
CA THR A 55 4.03 13.63 -15.57
C THR A 55 5.06 13.51 -14.46
N SER A 56 4.93 12.50 -13.58
CA SER A 56 5.83 12.28 -12.46
C SER A 56 7.04 11.41 -12.82
N LYS A 57 8.01 11.34 -11.92
CA LYS A 57 9.16 10.41 -12.02
C LYS A 57 8.84 9.01 -11.47
N GLY A 58 7.57 8.61 -11.44
CA GLY A 58 7.08 7.36 -10.86
C GLY A 58 7.13 7.34 -9.33
N ASN A 59 6.22 6.61 -8.71
CA ASN A 59 6.28 6.39 -7.26
C ASN A 59 7.51 5.55 -6.86
N LYS A 60 7.88 5.60 -5.60
CA LYS A 60 8.99 4.82 -5.04
C LYS A 60 8.43 3.66 -4.22
N TYR A 61 8.96 2.48 -4.40
CA TYR A 61 8.45 1.29 -3.73
C TYR A 61 9.49 0.19 -3.53
N GLY A 62 9.25 -0.63 -2.51
CA GLY A 62 9.85 -1.93 -2.33
C GLY A 62 8.79 -3.03 -2.37
N ASN A 63 9.21 -4.28 -2.43
CA ASN A 63 8.31 -5.42 -2.44
C ASN A 63 8.73 -6.42 -1.37
N ALA A 64 7.83 -6.74 -0.46
CA ALA A 64 7.99 -7.87 0.43
C ALA A 64 7.50 -9.16 -0.25
N ILE A 65 8.21 -10.26 -0.06
CA ILE A 65 7.73 -11.60 -0.43
C ILE A 65 7.22 -12.26 0.84
N VAL A 66 5.90 -12.46 0.90
CA VAL A 66 5.17 -12.99 2.06
C VAL A 66 4.31 -14.17 1.60
N PRO A 67 4.88 -15.38 1.52
CA PRO A 67 4.17 -16.55 0.97
C PRO A 67 2.85 -16.89 1.69
N THR A 68 2.76 -16.53 2.96
CA THR A 68 1.60 -16.80 3.81
C THR A 68 0.69 -15.59 4.04
N ALA A 69 0.83 -14.51 3.25
CA ALA A 69 0.07 -13.28 3.43
C ALA A 69 -1.46 -13.49 3.49
N THR A 70 -1.99 -14.46 2.74
CA THR A 70 -3.42 -14.79 2.70
C THR A 70 -3.85 -15.82 3.74
N THR A 71 -2.94 -16.50 4.41
CA THR A 71 -3.24 -17.62 5.34
C THR A 71 -2.87 -17.32 6.78
N ALA A 72 -1.88 -16.47 7.03
CA ALA A 72 -1.42 -16.09 8.36
C ALA A 72 -1.52 -14.57 8.59
N PHE A 73 -1.52 -14.14 9.85
CA PHE A 73 -1.33 -12.74 10.20
C PHE A 73 0.15 -12.37 10.08
N HIS A 74 0.41 -11.17 9.59
CA HIS A 74 1.73 -10.57 9.48
C HIS A 74 1.68 -9.14 10.01
N THR A 75 2.79 -8.66 10.55
CA THR A 75 2.93 -7.26 10.92
C THR A 75 3.55 -6.49 9.76
N TYR A 76 2.88 -5.45 9.30
CA TYR A 76 3.38 -4.51 8.31
C TYR A 76 3.69 -3.21 9.03
N THR A 77 4.91 -2.74 8.95
CA THR A 77 5.38 -1.62 9.75
C THR A 77 6.08 -0.58 8.87
N VAL A 78 5.81 0.68 9.13
CA VAL A 78 6.59 1.80 8.65
C VAL A 78 7.15 2.57 9.85
N ILE A 79 8.44 2.89 9.81
CA ILE A 79 9.11 3.77 10.79
C ILE A 79 9.43 5.07 10.07
N ARG A 80 8.87 6.18 10.55
CA ARG A 80 9.19 7.50 10.06
C ARG A 80 10.31 8.09 10.90
N ASN A 81 11.45 8.27 10.30
CA ASN A 81 12.57 9.04 10.82
C ASN A 81 12.47 10.50 10.34
N GLU A 82 13.50 11.31 10.62
CA GLU A 82 13.50 12.73 10.23
C GLU A 82 13.35 12.93 8.72
N LYS A 83 14.04 12.14 7.91
CA LYS A 83 14.08 12.24 6.43
C LYS A 83 13.95 10.91 5.71
N THR A 84 13.60 9.83 6.39
CA THR A 84 13.46 8.50 5.80
C THR A 84 12.20 7.79 6.30
N LEU A 85 11.69 6.89 5.47
CA LEU A 85 10.65 5.93 5.82
C LEU A 85 11.20 4.54 5.64
N ASP A 86 11.30 3.77 6.73
CA ASP A 86 11.80 2.40 6.73
C ASP A 86 10.64 1.42 6.83
N PHE A 87 10.57 0.47 5.91
CA PHE A 87 9.49 -0.50 5.81
C PHE A 87 9.92 -1.89 6.22
N TYR A 88 9.06 -2.55 7.00
CA TYR A 88 9.32 -3.89 7.55
C TYR A 88 8.10 -4.80 7.41
N VAL A 89 8.35 -6.10 7.31
CA VAL A 89 7.33 -7.15 7.50
C VAL A 89 7.85 -8.12 8.53
N ASP A 90 7.07 -8.38 9.58
CA ASP A 90 7.42 -9.26 10.72
C ASP A 90 8.78 -8.92 11.34
N GLY A 91 9.08 -7.62 11.45
CA GLY A 91 10.35 -7.11 11.94
C GLY A 91 11.53 -7.23 10.97
N LYS A 92 11.32 -7.83 9.79
CA LYS A 92 12.37 -7.92 8.77
C LYS A 92 12.33 -6.67 7.89
N TYR A 93 13.47 -6.01 7.75
CA TYR A 93 13.66 -4.88 6.85
C TYR A 93 13.37 -5.25 5.40
N ILE A 94 12.66 -4.37 4.68
CA ILE A 94 12.30 -4.53 3.27
C ILE A 94 12.97 -3.48 2.42
N TRP A 95 12.73 -2.19 2.69
CA TRP A 95 13.33 -1.09 1.97
C TRP A 95 13.17 0.24 2.70
N THR A 96 13.88 1.26 2.25
CA THR A 96 13.80 2.63 2.75
C THR A 96 13.45 3.58 1.61
N TYR A 97 12.51 4.48 1.86
CA TYR A 97 12.39 5.70 1.09
C TYR A 97 13.32 6.76 1.71
N ASP A 98 14.34 7.13 0.98
CA ASP A 98 15.24 8.25 1.26
C ASP A 98 15.24 9.16 0.03
N PRO A 99 14.66 10.38 0.11
CA PRO A 99 14.59 11.28 -1.03
C PRO A 99 15.96 11.65 -1.60
N SER A 100 17.03 11.64 -0.79
CA SER A 100 18.39 11.94 -1.26
C SER A 100 18.90 10.96 -2.31
N MET A 101 18.37 9.74 -2.33
CA MET A 101 18.71 8.72 -3.33
C MET A 101 18.11 9.00 -4.71
N TYR A 102 17.13 9.91 -4.81
CA TYR A 102 16.35 10.14 -6.02
C TYR A 102 16.43 11.58 -6.53
N THR A 103 17.10 12.46 -5.80
CA THR A 103 17.25 13.88 -6.14
C THR A 103 18.71 14.21 -6.30
N THR A 104 19.04 14.99 -7.32
CA THR A 104 20.38 15.56 -7.49
C THR A 104 20.40 16.99 -6.97
N GLN A 105 21.56 17.44 -6.51
CA GLN A 105 21.74 18.81 -6.07
C GLN A 105 21.42 19.76 -7.25
N GLY A 106 20.44 20.67 -7.07
CA GLY A 106 20.01 21.59 -8.11
C GLY A 106 18.71 21.22 -8.84
N ASP A 107 18.05 20.13 -8.45
CA ASP A 107 16.75 19.71 -9.05
C ASP A 107 15.59 20.70 -8.83
N GLY A 108 15.80 21.78 -8.07
CA GLY A 108 14.83 22.88 -7.89
C GLY A 108 13.50 22.46 -7.24
N THR A 109 13.50 21.33 -6.53
CA THR A 109 12.30 20.83 -5.87
C THR A 109 12.30 21.25 -4.41
N ASP A 110 11.21 21.92 -4.00
CA ASP A 110 10.94 22.23 -2.61
C ASP A 110 10.84 20.95 -1.78
N ASP A 111 11.20 21.02 -0.51
CA ASP A 111 11.21 19.85 0.38
C ASP A 111 9.84 19.13 0.41
N TYR A 112 8.72 19.86 0.38
CA TYR A 112 7.38 19.26 0.38
C TYR A 112 7.06 18.45 -0.89
N MET A 113 7.74 18.72 -2.00
CA MET A 113 7.59 17.95 -3.24
C MET A 113 8.20 16.55 -3.15
N ILE A 114 9.13 16.35 -2.24
CA ILE A 114 9.87 15.10 -2.06
C ILE A 114 9.71 14.52 -0.66
N TRP A 115 9.42 15.37 0.36
CA TRP A 115 9.24 14.98 1.74
C TRP A 115 8.03 15.69 2.38
N PRO A 116 6.79 15.34 1.99
CA PRO A 116 5.56 15.93 2.54
C PRO A 116 5.14 15.34 3.89
N PHE A 117 5.95 14.50 4.51
CA PHE A 117 5.56 13.68 5.68
C PHE A 117 5.72 14.38 7.03
N ASN A 118 6.19 15.65 7.07
CA ASN A 118 6.29 16.49 8.27
C ASN A 118 4.93 17.12 8.64
N GLN A 119 3.88 16.32 8.64
CA GLN A 119 2.52 16.74 8.96
C GLN A 119 1.75 15.60 9.60
N ASP A 120 0.57 15.89 10.12
CA ASP A 120 -0.38 14.86 10.52
C ASP A 120 -0.81 14.04 9.32
N MET A 121 -0.83 12.74 9.50
CA MET A 121 -1.33 11.79 8.52
C MET A 121 -2.45 10.94 9.15
N TYR A 122 -3.37 10.49 8.34
CA TYR A 122 -4.44 9.59 8.78
C TYR A 122 -4.33 8.23 8.08
N LEU A 123 -4.59 7.17 8.84
CA LEU A 123 -4.55 5.80 8.35
C LEU A 123 -5.88 5.46 7.66
N ILE A 124 -5.77 4.77 6.54
CA ILE A 124 -6.88 4.20 5.78
C ILE A 124 -6.67 2.69 5.66
N LEU A 125 -7.70 1.93 5.98
CA LEU A 125 -7.76 0.49 5.75
C LEU A 125 -8.92 0.20 4.81
N ASN A 126 -8.64 -0.42 3.67
CA ASN A 126 -9.68 -0.75 2.69
C ASN A 126 -9.41 -2.08 1.99
N CYS A 127 -10.45 -2.57 1.35
CA CYS A 127 -10.37 -3.69 0.43
C CYS A 127 -11.21 -3.34 -0.81
N ALA A 128 -10.57 -2.77 -1.81
CA ALA A 128 -11.19 -2.49 -3.10
C ALA A 128 -11.30 -3.77 -3.93
N ILE A 129 -12.16 -3.74 -4.95
CA ILE A 129 -12.37 -4.86 -5.88
C ILE A 129 -12.21 -4.33 -7.31
N GLY A 130 -11.40 -5.02 -8.10
CA GLY A 130 -11.07 -4.58 -9.46
C GLY A 130 -10.12 -3.39 -9.49
N GLY A 131 -10.25 -2.56 -10.51
CA GLY A 131 -9.41 -1.38 -10.72
C GLY A 131 -8.02 -1.72 -11.24
N THR A 132 -7.15 -0.70 -11.28
CA THR A 132 -5.83 -0.81 -11.91
C THR A 132 -4.93 -1.86 -11.25
N LEU A 133 -4.92 -1.91 -9.92
CA LEU A 133 -4.08 -2.84 -9.17
C LEU A 133 -4.79 -4.15 -8.81
N GLY A 134 -6.11 -4.14 -8.60
CA GLY A 134 -6.90 -5.36 -8.36
C GLY A 134 -7.01 -6.23 -9.61
N GLY A 135 -7.10 -5.60 -10.77
CA GLY A 135 -7.24 -6.29 -12.07
C GLY A 135 -8.63 -6.92 -12.23
N ASP A 136 -8.70 -7.99 -13.02
CA ASP A 136 -9.96 -8.66 -13.33
C ASP A 136 -10.54 -9.36 -12.09
N VAL A 137 -11.86 -9.29 -11.98
CA VAL A 137 -12.62 -9.95 -10.92
C VAL A 137 -13.17 -11.26 -11.43
N ALA A 138 -12.84 -12.34 -10.77
CA ALA A 138 -13.32 -13.68 -11.13
C ALA A 138 -13.60 -14.50 -9.85
N PRO A 139 -14.45 -15.52 -9.88
CA PRO A 139 -14.76 -16.35 -8.72
C PRO A 139 -13.54 -17.09 -8.10
N THR A 140 -12.42 -17.08 -8.79
CA THR A 140 -11.20 -17.77 -8.36
C THR A 140 -10.74 -17.29 -6.98
N TYR A 141 -10.56 -18.23 -6.06
CA TYR A 141 -10.16 -18.03 -4.66
C TYR A 141 -11.17 -17.28 -3.77
N TRP A 142 -12.32 -16.90 -4.30
CA TRP A 142 -13.41 -16.38 -3.48
C TRP A 142 -14.18 -17.53 -2.81
N THR A 143 -14.69 -17.28 -1.60
CA THR A 143 -15.57 -18.25 -0.92
C THR A 143 -17.00 -18.02 -1.38
N LYS A 144 -17.58 -19.03 -2.04
CA LYS A 144 -19.01 -19.00 -2.39
C LYS A 144 -19.84 -19.16 -1.10
N ILE A 145 -20.73 -18.22 -0.85
CA ILE A 145 -21.54 -18.17 0.38
C ILE A 145 -23.04 -18.40 0.14
N ALA A 146 -23.52 -18.16 -1.05
CA ALA A 146 -24.94 -18.39 -1.39
C ALA A 146 -25.13 -18.62 -2.89
N THR A 147 -26.27 -19.25 -3.23
CA THR A 147 -26.79 -19.34 -4.59
C THR A 147 -28.30 -19.11 -4.54
N SER A 148 -28.83 -18.21 -5.37
CA SER A 148 -30.26 -17.94 -5.53
C SER A 148 -30.57 -17.91 -7.01
N GLY A 149 -31.27 -18.94 -7.49
CA GLY A 149 -31.46 -19.16 -8.93
C GLY A 149 -30.10 -19.31 -9.63
N ASN A 150 -29.86 -18.46 -10.63
CA ASN A 150 -28.56 -18.41 -11.35
C ASN A 150 -27.56 -17.43 -10.77
N ILE A 151 -27.85 -16.81 -9.62
CA ILE A 151 -26.97 -15.82 -8.98
C ILE A 151 -26.16 -16.50 -7.89
N GLU A 152 -24.83 -16.43 -8.01
CA GLU A 152 -23.90 -16.89 -7.02
C GLU A 152 -23.31 -15.70 -6.27
N THR A 153 -23.26 -15.80 -4.95
CA THR A 153 -22.69 -14.78 -4.05
C THR A 153 -21.39 -15.30 -3.48
N TYR A 154 -20.37 -14.45 -3.54
CA TYR A 154 -19.03 -14.75 -3.09
C TYR A 154 -18.56 -13.77 -2.02
N GLN A 155 -17.67 -14.20 -1.16
CA GLN A 155 -17.08 -13.39 -0.10
C GLN A 155 -15.58 -13.65 0.00
N ASP A 156 -14.84 -12.59 0.29
CA ASP A 156 -13.48 -12.65 0.81
C ASP A 156 -13.27 -11.58 1.89
N LYS A 157 -12.23 -11.67 2.68
CA LYS A 157 -12.02 -10.81 3.85
C LYS A 157 -10.55 -10.44 4.02
N MET A 158 -10.32 -9.16 4.29
CA MET A 158 -9.13 -8.71 4.98
C MET A 158 -9.37 -8.81 6.48
N TYR A 159 -8.38 -9.33 7.22
CA TYR A 159 -8.44 -9.39 8.68
C TYR A 159 -7.38 -8.49 9.27
N VAL A 160 -7.79 -7.60 10.17
CA VAL A 160 -6.91 -6.72 10.94
C VAL A 160 -7.06 -7.08 12.41
N ASP A 161 -5.96 -7.47 13.05
CA ASP A 161 -5.94 -7.82 14.46
C ASP A 161 -5.77 -6.56 15.31
N TYR A 162 -4.76 -5.75 14.96
CA TYR A 162 -4.52 -4.48 15.64
C TYR A 162 -3.87 -3.45 14.71
N VAL A 163 -3.99 -2.19 15.13
CA VAL A 163 -3.16 -1.08 14.67
C VAL A 163 -2.48 -0.48 15.89
N ARG A 164 -1.18 -0.23 15.81
CA ARG A 164 -0.39 0.39 16.88
C ARG A 164 0.39 1.57 16.33
N TYR A 165 0.34 2.65 17.07
CA TYR A 165 1.13 3.84 16.82
C TYR A 165 2.08 4.08 18.00
N TYR A 166 3.33 4.38 17.69
CA TYR A 166 4.37 4.70 18.67
C TYR A 166 4.95 6.08 18.32
N LYS A 167 5.19 6.90 19.35
CA LYS A 167 5.91 8.16 19.26
C LYS A 167 7.37 7.96 19.65
#